data_6f04f033cec993e4dd287271fdaab4ce
#
_entry.id   6f04f033cec993e4dd287271fdaab4ce
#
_cell.length_a   1.000
_cell.length_b   1.000
_cell.length_c   1.000
_cell.angle_alpha   90.00
_cell.angle_beta   90.00
_cell.angle_gamma   90.00
#
_symmetry.space_group_name_H-M   'P 1'
#
loop_
_entity.id
_entity.type
_entity.pdbx_description
1 polymer ?
#
loop_
_entity_poly.entity_id
_entity_poly.type
_entity_poly.pdbx_seq_one_letter_code
_entity_poly.pdbx_strand_id
1 'polypeptide(L)'
;MNVKKLLVMMAAVSGTLVLCQCSSEAPPPPGTVRMVDQQAIALMQEARAKEAKNDLSGAIKKYKRVVEKHPLSKEAPQARFRMAELYEARKEPADAFDQYQKLIDRHPDSPLYKQAMERQKEMAFGAASGALTNRVLWMFDVRMDPKNVTEWLNHVRDNAPYAP
;
A
#
# COMPACT_ATOMS: atom_id res chain seq x y z
N MET A 1 -43.93 65.16 5.35
CA MET A 1 -44.58 64.46 6.46
C MET A 1 -44.31 63.00 6.27
N ASN A 2 -43.43 62.51 6.90
CA ASN A 2 -43.03 61.37 7.73
C ASN A 2 -41.55 61.03 7.58
N VAL A 3 -40.83 61.65 8.46
CA VAL A 3 -39.50 61.23 8.90
C VAL A 3 -39.72 60.02 9.78
N LYS A 4 -39.45 58.82 9.29
CA LYS A 4 -39.21 57.64 10.14
C LYS A 4 -38.69 56.52 9.30
N LYS A 5 -37.48 56.22 9.59
CA LYS A 5 -36.73 54.93 9.52
C LYS A 5 -35.48 55.01 8.67
N LEU A 6 -34.59 55.85 9.12
CA LEU A 6 -33.17 55.62 8.94
C LEU A 6 -32.76 54.56 9.97
N LEU A 7 -32.91 53.29 9.61
CA LEU A 7 -32.38 52.22 10.41
C LEU A 7 -31.01 51.86 9.83
N VAL A 8 -30.02 52.28 10.56
CA VAL A 8 -28.62 51.96 10.36
C VAL A 8 -28.45 50.48 10.43
N MET A 9 -28.24 49.81 9.30
CA MET A 9 -27.66 48.46 9.29
C MET A 9 -26.15 48.62 9.29
N MET A 10 -25.57 48.60 10.49
CA MET A 10 -24.16 48.30 10.66
C MET A 10 -23.97 46.82 10.36
N ALA A 11 -23.61 46.48 9.14
CA ALA A 11 -23.06 45.19 8.80
C ALA A 11 -21.66 45.06 9.45
N ALA A 12 -21.59 44.30 10.51
CA ALA A 12 -20.34 43.90 11.09
C ALA A 12 -19.60 42.99 10.08
N VAL A 13 -18.62 43.57 9.41
CA VAL A 13 -17.64 42.83 8.61
C VAL A 13 -16.75 42.10 9.60
N SER A 14 -17.14 40.86 9.93
CA SER A 14 -16.27 39.94 10.63
C SER A 14 -15.19 39.51 9.67
N GLY A 15 -14.08 40.23 9.69
CA GLY A 15 -12.86 39.83 8.99
C GLY A 15 -12.32 38.57 9.60
N THR A 16 -12.68 37.42 9.04
CA THR A 16 -11.95 36.16 9.31
C THR A 16 -10.55 36.33 8.75
N LEU A 17 -9.62 36.64 9.65
CA LEU A 17 -8.20 36.59 9.36
C LEU A 17 -7.84 35.10 9.09
N VAL A 18 -7.81 34.70 7.83
CA VAL A 18 -7.23 33.44 7.41
C VAL A 18 -5.73 33.57 7.63
N LEU A 19 -5.28 33.11 8.79
CA LEU A 19 -3.87 32.86 9.04
C LEU A 19 -3.45 31.74 8.08
N CYS A 20 -2.93 32.13 6.94
CA CYS A 20 -2.17 31.23 6.09
C CYS A 20 -0.95 30.81 6.90
N GLN A 21 -1.05 29.69 7.61
CA GLN A 21 0.09 29.01 8.20
C GLN A 21 0.89 28.44 7.05
N CYS A 22 1.76 29.24 6.47
CA CYS A 22 2.91 28.74 5.75
C CYS A 22 3.77 28.00 6.78
N SER A 23 3.56 26.70 6.93
CA SER A 23 4.57 25.86 7.57
C SER A 23 5.77 25.86 6.64
N SER A 24 6.71 26.77 6.90
CA SER A 24 8.03 26.73 6.30
C SER A 24 8.76 25.53 6.91
N GLU A 25 8.47 24.36 6.36
CA GLU A 25 9.28 23.18 6.61
C GLU A 25 10.68 23.50 6.09
N ALA A 26 11.65 23.61 7.01
CA ALA A 26 13.03 23.89 6.64
C ALA A 26 13.47 22.87 5.58
N PRO A 27 14.21 23.28 4.54
CA PRO A 27 14.68 22.36 3.53
C PRO A 27 15.50 21.25 4.20
N PRO A 28 15.30 19.99 3.82
CA PRO A 28 16.04 18.88 4.40
C PRO A 28 17.54 19.07 4.14
N PRO A 29 18.39 18.66 5.10
CA PRO A 29 19.84 18.78 4.93
C PRO A 29 20.32 18.07 3.67
N PRO A 30 21.34 18.57 2.97
CA PRO A 30 21.86 17.96 1.75
C PRO A 30 22.31 16.51 2.06
N GLY A 31 21.77 15.55 1.30
CA GLY A 31 21.96 14.10 1.48
C GLY A 31 20.73 13.33 1.95
N THR A 32 19.70 13.98 2.46
CA THR A 32 18.41 13.36 2.77
C THR A 32 17.41 13.68 1.66
N VAL A 33 17.52 12.99 0.54
CA VAL A 33 16.47 13.06 -0.49
C VAL A 33 15.26 12.29 0.02
N ARG A 34 14.45 12.93 0.83
CA ARG A 34 13.05 12.53 1.02
C ARG A 34 12.32 12.92 -0.26
N MET A 35 12.36 12.08 -1.24
CA MET A 35 11.44 12.22 -2.36
C MET A 35 10.02 12.01 -1.84
N VAL A 36 9.38 13.09 -1.43
CA VAL A 36 7.93 13.13 -1.26
C VAL A 36 7.37 13.11 -2.67
N ASP A 37 7.11 11.91 -3.13
CA ASP A 37 6.55 11.73 -4.46
C ASP A 37 5.03 11.94 -4.39
N GLN A 38 4.62 13.16 -4.68
CA GLN A 38 3.20 13.54 -4.67
C GLN A 38 2.35 12.66 -5.59
N GLN A 39 2.94 12.17 -6.68
CA GLN A 39 2.23 11.29 -7.61
C GLN A 39 2.05 9.90 -6.99
N ALA A 40 3.05 9.38 -6.28
CA ALA A 40 2.93 8.13 -5.55
C ALA A 40 1.84 8.22 -4.46
N ILE A 41 1.81 9.32 -3.71
CA ILE A 41 0.79 9.56 -2.69
C ILE A 41 -0.61 9.61 -3.32
N ALA A 42 -0.79 10.33 -4.42
CA ALA A 42 -2.07 10.41 -5.12
C ALA A 42 -2.54 9.03 -5.61
N LEU A 43 -1.64 8.23 -6.20
CA LEU A 43 -1.93 6.87 -6.64
C LEU A 43 -2.31 5.95 -5.47
N MET A 44 -1.65 6.08 -4.31
CA MET A 44 -2.01 5.36 -3.09
C MET A 44 -3.42 5.71 -2.60
N GLN A 45 -3.78 6.99 -2.63
CA GLN A 45 -5.13 7.44 -2.25
C GLN A 45 -6.20 6.89 -3.22
N GLU A 46 -5.92 6.93 -4.54
CA GLU A 46 -6.81 6.35 -5.53
C GLU A 46 -6.97 4.83 -5.35
N ALA A 47 -5.88 4.13 -5.02
CA ALA A 47 -5.92 2.69 -4.75
C ALA A 47 -6.82 2.39 -3.54
N ARG A 48 -6.64 3.10 -2.43
CA ARG A 48 -7.48 2.96 -1.23
C ARG A 48 -8.95 3.28 -1.51
N ALA A 49 -9.22 4.29 -2.33
CA ALA A 49 -10.59 4.61 -2.74
C ALA A 49 -11.24 3.50 -3.57
N LYS A 50 -10.46 2.73 -4.35
CA LYS A 50 -10.90 1.54 -5.06
C LYS A 50 -11.19 0.39 -4.10
N GLU A 51 -10.32 0.15 -3.11
CA GLU A 51 -10.55 -0.85 -2.07
C GLU A 51 -11.86 -0.56 -1.31
N ALA A 52 -12.08 0.69 -0.90
CA ALA A 52 -13.31 1.08 -0.20
C ALA A 52 -14.59 0.80 -1.00
N LYS A 53 -14.47 0.74 -2.33
CA LYS A 53 -15.57 0.34 -3.25
C LYS A 53 -15.58 -1.15 -3.57
N ASN A 54 -14.76 -1.95 -2.89
CA ASN A 54 -14.54 -3.38 -3.15
C ASN A 54 -14.07 -3.69 -4.60
N ASP A 55 -13.49 -2.68 -5.27
CA ASP A 55 -12.85 -2.85 -6.58
C ASP A 55 -11.39 -3.28 -6.39
N LEU A 56 -11.20 -4.56 -6.00
CA LEU A 56 -9.88 -5.10 -5.68
C LEU A 56 -8.95 -5.08 -6.90
N SER A 57 -9.48 -5.37 -8.10
CA SER A 57 -8.71 -5.34 -9.34
C SER A 57 -8.25 -3.93 -9.69
N GLY A 58 -9.13 -2.96 -9.53
CA GLY A 58 -8.79 -1.54 -9.73
C GLY A 58 -7.78 -1.04 -8.72
N ALA A 59 -7.88 -1.47 -7.45
CA ALA A 59 -6.93 -1.14 -6.40
C ALA A 59 -5.53 -1.71 -6.71
N ILE A 60 -5.44 -3.00 -7.03
CA ILE A 60 -4.19 -3.67 -7.44
C ILE A 60 -3.53 -2.91 -8.61
N LYS A 61 -4.31 -2.53 -9.62
CA LYS A 61 -3.80 -1.77 -10.78
C LYS A 61 -3.19 -0.42 -10.37
N LYS A 62 -3.78 0.26 -9.38
CA LYS A 62 -3.25 1.54 -8.90
C LYS A 62 -2.00 1.34 -8.05
N TYR A 63 -1.99 0.38 -7.13
CA TYR A 63 -0.78 0.03 -6.37
C TYR A 63 0.37 -0.42 -7.28
N LYS A 64 0.07 -1.21 -8.31
CA LYS A 64 1.05 -1.62 -9.32
C LYS A 64 1.71 -0.40 -9.99
N ARG A 65 0.92 0.64 -10.30
CA ARG A 65 1.48 1.89 -10.86
C ARG A 65 2.43 2.59 -9.88
N VAL A 66 2.16 2.55 -8.57
CA VAL A 66 3.09 3.10 -7.58
C VAL A 66 4.43 2.38 -7.67
N VAL A 67 4.44 1.06 -7.60
CA VAL A 67 5.70 0.28 -7.57
C VAL A 67 6.47 0.27 -8.88
N GLU A 68 5.79 0.49 -10.02
CA GLU A 68 6.40 0.56 -11.35
C GLU A 68 6.94 1.95 -11.69
N LYS A 69 6.20 3.01 -11.34
CA LYS A 69 6.55 4.38 -11.73
C LYS A 69 7.33 5.12 -10.65
N HIS A 70 7.16 4.73 -9.39
CA HIS A 70 7.75 5.38 -8.23
C HIS A 70 8.42 4.36 -7.29
N PRO A 71 9.32 3.50 -7.79
CA PRO A 71 9.87 2.37 -7.02
C PRO A 71 10.71 2.79 -5.81
N LEU A 72 11.23 4.03 -5.80
CA LEU A 72 12.03 4.58 -4.72
C LEU A 72 11.23 5.46 -3.76
N SER A 73 9.92 5.59 -3.98
CA SER A 73 9.05 6.33 -3.08
C SER A 73 8.87 5.59 -1.76
N LYS A 74 8.53 6.32 -0.70
CA LYS A 74 8.18 5.72 0.60
C LYS A 74 6.93 4.87 0.55
N GLU A 75 6.09 5.14 -0.43
CA GLU A 75 4.83 4.46 -0.69
C GLU A 75 5.02 3.09 -1.34
N ALA A 76 6.14 2.89 -2.05
CA ALA A 76 6.37 1.66 -2.82
C ALA A 76 6.32 0.37 -1.97
N PRO A 77 6.99 0.25 -0.81
CA PRO A 77 6.88 -0.95 0.02
C PRO A 77 5.46 -1.15 0.55
N GLN A 78 4.75 -0.09 0.93
CA GLN A 78 3.37 -0.18 1.37
C GLN A 78 2.44 -0.60 0.25
N ALA A 79 2.65 -0.10 -0.98
CA ALA A 79 1.89 -0.51 -2.15
C ALA A 79 2.08 -2.00 -2.45
N ARG A 80 3.33 -2.52 -2.37
CA ARG A 80 3.61 -3.95 -2.55
C ARG A 80 2.92 -4.80 -1.51
N PHE A 81 3.02 -4.41 -0.25
CA PHE A 81 2.40 -5.13 0.84
C PHE A 81 0.88 -5.21 0.66
N ARG A 82 0.22 -4.08 0.36
CA ARG A 82 -1.22 -4.07 0.10
C ARG A 82 -1.61 -4.89 -1.13
N MET A 83 -0.82 -4.85 -2.21
CA MET A 83 -1.06 -5.72 -3.36
C MET A 83 -1.03 -7.19 -2.97
N ALA A 84 -0.07 -7.61 -2.17
CA ALA A 84 0.02 -8.99 -1.69
C ALA A 84 -1.23 -9.39 -0.90
N GLU A 85 -1.67 -8.57 0.05
CA GLU A 85 -2.90 -8.83 0.82
C GLU A 85 -4.14 -8.91 -0.09
N LEU A 86 -4.24 -8.08 -1.12
CA LEU A 86 -5.35 -8.13 -2.06
C LEU A 86 -5.32 -9.37 -2.95
N TYR A 87 -4.13 -9.85 -3.33
CA TYR A 87 -3.98 -11.13 -4.03
C TYR A 87 -4.36 -12.32 -3.15
N GLU A 88 -3.99 -12.29 -1.85
CA GLU A 88 -4.46 -13.31 -0.89
C GLU A 88 -5.99 -13.31 -0.78
N ALA A 89 -6.62 -12.14 -0.66
CA ALA A 89 -8.07 -12.01 -0.60
C ALA A 89 -8.77 -12.57 -1.86
N ARG A 90 -8.08 -12.50 -3.01
CA ARG A 90 -8.57 -13.07 -4.28
C ARG A 90 -8.26 -14.55 -4.44
N LYS A 91 -7.55 -15.17 -3.49
CA LYS A 91 -7.03 -16.54 -3.57
C LYS A 91 -6.06 -16.73 -4.77
N GLU A 92 -5.19 -15.78 -4.95
CA GLU A 92 -4.10 -15.76 -5.92
C GLU A 92 -2.76 -15.78 -5.17
N PRO A 93 -2.43 -16.89 -4.47
CA PRO A 93 -1.31 -16.92 -3.54
C PRO A 93 0.05 -16.79 -4.22
N ALA A 94 0.19 -17.20 -5.48
CA ALA A 94 1.44 -17.06 -6.21
C ALA A 94 1.79 -15.58 -6.44
N ASP A 95 0.81 -14.78 -6.83
CA ASP A 95 1.00 -13.33 -7.01
C ASP A 95 1.26 -12.63 -5.67
N ALA A 96 0.57 -13.06 -4.59
CA ALA A 96 0.80 -12.53 -3.26
C ALA A 96 2.24 -12.81 -2.78
N PHE A 97 2.70 -14.04 -2.89
CA PHE A 97 4.06 -14.45 -2.50
C PHE A 97 5.13 -13.66 -3.26
N ASP A 98 4.95 -13.47 -4.58
CA ASP A 98 5.83 -12.68 -5.43
C ASP A 98 5.93 -11.21 -4.97
N GLN A 99 4.81 -10.60 -4.55
CA GLN A 99 4.85 -9.22 -4.06
C GLN A 99 5.56 -9.10 -2.71
N TYR A 100 5.37 -10.06 -1.79
CA TYR A 100 6.13 -10.10 -0.54
C TYR A 100 7.63 -10.32 -0.80
N GLN A 101 8.00 -11.22 -1.71
CA GLN A 101 9.40 -11.42 -2.09
C GLN A 101 10.02 -10.15 -2.66
N LYS A 102 9.34 -9.47 -3.58
CA LYS A 102 9.80 -8.20 -4.14
C LYS A 102 9.91 -7.08 -3.10
N LEU A 103 9.10 -7.12 -2.03
CA LEU A 103 9.25 -6.19 -0.92
C LEU A 103 10.53 -6.49 -0.14
N ILE A 104 10.76 -7.74 0.20
CA ILE A 104 11.95 -8.21 0.93
C ILE A 104 13.23 -7.85 0.17
N ASP A 105 13.27 -8.15 -1.14
CA ASP A 105 14.45 -7.93 -1.97
C ASP A 105 14.78 -6.46 -2.19
N ARG A 106 13.76 -5.62 -2.34
CA ARG A 106 13.95 -4.23 -2.80
C ARG A 106 13.85 -3.20 -1.69
N HIS A 107 13.29 -3.55 -0.55
CA HIS A 107 13.02 -2.63 0.55
C HIS A 107 13.38 -3.24 1.91
N PRO A 108 14.65 -3.69 2.11
CA PRO A 108 15.07 -4.34 3.35
C PRO A 108 14.96 -3.41 4.58
N ASP A 109 15.06 -2.09 4.36
CA ASP A 109 14.93 -1.08 5.41
C ASP A 109 13.47 -0.69 5.71
N SER A 110 12.51 -1.31 5.04
CA SER A 110 11.09 -1.02 5.25
C SER A 110 10.62 -1.55 6.62
N PRO A 111 9.79 -0.80 7.35
CA PRO A 111 9.15 -1.31 8.57
C PRO A 111 8.26 -2.54 8.28
N LEU A 112 7.85 -2.75 7.04
CA LEU A 112 7.05 -3.90 6.61
C LEU A 112 7.89 -5.13 6.27
N TYR A 113 9.22 -5.04 6.29
CA TYR A 113 10.12 -6.14 5.93
C TYR A 113 9.85 -7.42 6.75
N LYS A 114 9.87 -7.30 8.08
CA LYS A 114 9.63 -8.44 8.98
C LYS A 114 8.24 -9.03 8.78
N GLN A 115 7.23 -8.18 8.61
CA GLN A 115 5.85 -8.62 8.40
C GLN A 115 5.71 -9.37 7.06
N ALA A 116 6.37 -8.90 6.01
CA ALA A 116 6.39 -9.60 4.72
C ALA A 116 7.04 -10.97 4.81
N MET A 117 8.15 -11.11 5.55
CA MET A 117 8.79 -12.41 5.80
C MET A 117 7.87 -13.37 6.55
N GLU A 118 7.19 -12.93 7.60
CA GLU A 118 6.24 -13.76 8.33
C GLU A 118 5.08 -14.22 7.44
N ARG A 119 4.52 -13.30 6.64
CA ARG A 119 3.46 -13.67 5.69
C ARG A 119 3.94 -14.68 4.65
N GLN A 120 5.14 -14.53 4.10
CA GLN A 120 5.72 -15.52 3.19
C GLN A 120 5.88 -16.90 3.85
N LYS A 121 6.38 -16.91 5.08
CA LYS A 121 6.53 -18.14 5.86
C LYS A 121 5.19 -18.84 6.07
N GLU A 122 4.17 -18.10 6.54
CA GLU A 122 2.81 -18.63 6.70
C GLU A 122 2.27 -19.22 5.39
N MET A 123 2.45 -18.52 4.27
CA MET A 123 2.00 -18.99 2.95
C MET A 123 2.73 -20.25 2.51
N ALA A 124 4.06 -20.32 2.68
CA ALA A 124 4.85 -21.49 2.30
C ALA A 124 4.44 -22.74 3.11
N PHE A 125 4.27 -22.60 4.43
CA PHE A 125 3.80 -23.68 5.28
C PHE A 125 2.34 -24.05 5.02
N GLY A 126 1.48 -23.08 4.77
CA GLY A 126 0.09 -23.30 4.37
C GLY A 126 -0.01 -24.06 3.04
N ALA A 127 0.85 -23.75 2.08
CA ALA A 127 0.93 -24.48 0.82
C ALA A 127 1.46 -25.90 1.00
N ALA A 128 2.51 -26.09 1.83
CA ALA A 128 3.09 -27.41 2.13
C ALA A 128 2.09 -28.31 2.83
N SER A 129 1.30 -27.80 3.76
CA SER A 129 0.25 -28.57 4.45
C SER A 129 -1.00 -28.82 3.58
N GLY A 130 -1.10 -28.16 2.43
CA GLY A 130 -2.28 -28.20 1.56
C GLY A 130 -3.45 -27.34 2.06
N ALA A 131 -3.26 -26.52 3.10
CA ALA A 131 -4.25 -25.59 3.60
C ALA A 131 -4.41 -24.38 2.67
N LEU A 132 -3.36 -23.99 1.96
CA LEU A 132 -3.39 -22.92 0.98
C LEU A 132 -3.70 -23.50 -0.41
N THR A 133 -4.72 -22.93 -1.05
CA THR A 133 -5.17 -23.33 -2.39
C THR A 133 -5.12 -22.17 -3.36
N ASN A 134 -4.97 -22.49 -4.64
CA ASN A 134 -5.00 -21.52 -5.73
C ASN A 134 -6.38 -21.56 -6.41
N ARG A 135 -6.95 -20.39 -6.71
CA ARG A 135 -8.21 -20.33 -7.45
C ARG A 135 -7.96 -20.44 -8.95
N VAL A 136 -8.53 -21.47 -9.55
CA VAL A 136 -8.45 -21.70 -11.01
C VAL A 136 -9.84 -21.52 -11.61
N LEU A 137 -9.89 -20.85 -12.77
CA LEU A 137 -11.14 -20.60 -13.49
C LEU A 137 -12.24 -19.99 -12.62
N TRP A 138 -11.86 -19.08 -11.67
CA TRP A 138 -12.76 -18.36 -10.74
C TRP A 138 -13.72 -19.24 -9.91
N MET A 139 -13.75 -20.52 -10.16
CA MET A 139 -14.72 -21.49 -9.65
C MET A 139 -14.09 -22.59 -8.77
N PHE A 140 -12.85 -23.00 -9.08
CA PHE A 140 -12.23 -24.18 -8.44
C PHE A 140 -11.02 -23.77 -7.61
N ASP A 141 -10.99 -24.21 -6.36
CA ASP A 141 -9.81 -24.11 -5.49
C ASP A 141 -8.98 -25.39 -5.65
N VAL A 142 -7.76 -25.25 -6.18
CA VAL A 142 -6.85 -26.37 -6.46
C VAL A 142 -5.64 -26.27 -5.54
N ARG A 143 -5.13 -27.43 -5.09
CA ARG A 143 -3.89 -27.48 -4.31
C ARG A 143 -2.73 -26.88 -5.09
N MET A 144 -1.81 -26.24 -4.38
CA MET A 144 -0.60 -25.66 -4.99
C MET A 144 0.27 -26.76 -5.63
N ASP A 145 0.92 -26.40 -6.75
CA ASP A 145 1.90 -27.27 -7.40
C ASP A 145 3.08 -27.53 -6.44
N PRO A 146 3.48 -28.80 -6.21
CA PRO A 146 4.60 -29.14 -5.34
C PRO A 146 5.91 -28.44 -5.69
N LYS A 147 6.14 -28.14 -6.97
CA LYS A 147 7.31 -27.37 -7.43
C LYS A 147 7.30 -25.97 -6.84
N ASN A 148 6.18 -25.27 -6.93
CA ASN A 148 6.04 -23.93 -6.37
C ASN A 148 6.19 -23.95 -4.84
N VAL A 149 5.63 -24.95 -4.18
CA VAL A 149 5.76 -25.11 -2.74
C VAL A 149 7.24 -25.28 -2.33
N THR A 150 8.00 -26.08 -3.05
CA THR A 150 9.43 -26.28 -2.79
C THR A 150 10.22 -24.99 -3.00
N GLU A 151 9.92 -24.27 -4.07
CA GLU A 151 10.53 -22.96 -4.36
C GLU A 151 10.25 -21.95 -3.23
N TRP A 152 9.00 -21.86 -2.77
CA TRP A 152 8.63 -20.97 -1.68
C TRP A 152 9.33 -21.31 -0.36
N LEU A 153 9.44 -22.59 -0.02
CA LEU A 153 10.19 -23.01 1.17
C LEU A 153 11.67 -22.65 1.08
N ASN A 154 12.27 -22.76 -0.12
CA ASN A 154 13.64 -22.33 -0.35
C ASN A 154 13.77 -20.79 -0.18
N HIS A 155 12.87 -20.00 -0.74
CA HIS A 155 12.88 -18.55 -0.52
C HIS A 155 12.76 -18.16 0.95
N VAL A 156 11.87 -18.82 1.70
CA VAL A 156 11.73 -18.56 3.15
C VAL A 156 13.02 -18.90 3.90
N ARG A 157 13.66 -20.03 3.58
CA ARG A 157 14.96 -20.42 4.16
C ARG A 157 16.04 -19.38 3.83
N ASP A 158 16.11 -18.95 2.57
CA ASP A 158 17.16 -18.05 2.10
C ASP A 158 16.98 -16.62 2.64
N ASN A 159 15.73 -16.19 2.85
CA ASN A 159 15.41 -14.90 3.47
C ASN A 159 15.70 -14.86 4.99
N ALA A 160 15.67 -16.00 5.67
CA ALA A 160 15.86 -16.10 7.11
C ALA A 160 16.84 -17.22 7.48
N PRO A 161 18.12 -17.14 7.04
CA PRO A 161 19.09 -18.24 7.20
C PRO A 161 19.43 -18.60 8.65
N TYR A 162 19.09 -17.70 9.60
CA TYR A 162 19.37 -17.88 11.03
C TYR A 162 18.10 -18.05 11.88
N ALA A 163 16.94 -18.24 11.25
CA ALA A 163 15.74 -18.56 11.99
C ALA A 163 15.87 -19.98 12.57
N PRO A 164 15.61 -20.19 13.86
CA PRO A 164 15.66 -21.51 14.50
C PRO A 164 14.61 -22.48 13.94
#